data_16c2e5424478f43d421f97463d1e04bd
#
_entry.id   16c2e5424478f43d421f97463d1e04bd
#
_cell.length_a   1.000
_cell.length_b   1.000
_cell.length_c   1.000
_cell.angle_alpha   90.00
_cell.angle_beta   90.00
_cell.angle_gamma   90.00
#
_symmetry.space_group_name_H-M   'P 1'
#
loop_
_entity.id
_entity.type
_entity.pdbx_description
1 polymer ?
#
loop_
_entity_poly.entity_id
_entity_poly.type
_entity_poly.pdbx_seq_one_letter_code
_entity_poly.pdbx_strand_id
1 'polypeptide(L)'
;MNKTMAIILAMLGLSLSAYSQTPQQTEVDEFKTESGKEVKLHALVHSSIRIEYGNLELYIDPVRQLGNRTIDYTSMPQADFIFVTHEHGDHYDKDAIKQLTKVGTRFITNRRCADMQGFGLVLKNGDKEDLNSGIKVEAVPAYNTSEGRTQFHPQGRDNGYILDLDGLRIYIAGDTEDIPEMADIHDIDIAFLPCNQPYTMTLDQLIKAARVIKPKVLFPYHYGQTDVTTLPASLKDDGIDVRIRHYE
;
A
#
# COMPACT_ATOMS: atom_id res chain seq x y z
N MET A 1 -35.03 -24.10 -70.55
CA MET A 1 -33.70 -23.59 -70.14
C MET A 1 -33.87 -22.82 -68.80
N ASN A 2 -33.76 -23.51 -67.67
CA ASN A 2 -33.89 -22.89 -66.33
C ASN A 2 -32.51 -22.80 -65.73
N LYS A 3 -32.06 -21.58 -65.45
CA LYS A 3 -30.81 -21.32 -64.70
C LYS A 3 -31.15 -21.18 -63.21
N THR A 4 -30.76 -22.17 -62.41
CA THR A 4 -30.83 -22.15 -60.96
C THR A 4 -29.65 -21.37 -60.47
N MET A 5 -29.89 -20.26 -59.74
CA MET A 5 -28.89 -19.41 -59.12
C MET A 5 -28.70 -19.90 -57.68
N ALA A 6 -27.54 -20.44 -57.38
CA ALA A 6 -27.19 -20.87 -56.03
C ALA A 6 -26.67 -19.66 -55.25
N ILE A 7 -27.32 -19.33 -54.12
CA ILE A 7 -26.89 -18.31 -53.16
C ILE A 7 -26.00 -19.00 -52.16
N ILE A 8 -24.71 -18.62 -52.14
CA ILE A 8 -23.76 -19.05 -51.10
C ILE A 8 -23.87 -18.05 -49.94
N LEU A 9 -24.38 -18.54 -48.82
CA LEU A 9 -24.43 -17.79 -47.55
C LEU A 9 -23.09 -17.98 -46.83
N ALA A 10 -22.25 -16.95 -46.84
CA ALA A 10 -21.00 -16.94 -46.04
C ALA A 10 -21.35 -16.58 -44.60
N MET A 11 -21.29 -17.58 -43.70
CA MET A 11 -21.33 -17.33 -42.26
C MET A 11 -19.98 -16.81 -41.80
N LEU A 12 -19.89 -15.52 -41.47
CA LEU A 12 -18.76 -14.98 -40.68
C LEU A 12 -18.93 -15.43 -39.24
N GLY A 13 -18.13 -16.41 -38.84
CA GLY A 13 -17.98 -16.77 -37.44
C GLY A 13 -17.16 -15.70 -36.68
N LEU A 14 -17.81 -14.86 -35.88
CA LEU A 14 -17.14 -14.04 -34.91
C LEU A 14 -16.65 -14.95 -33.75
N SER A 15 -15.38 -15.28 -33.76
CA SER A 15 -14.74 -15.87 -32.55
C SER A 15 -14.53 -14.78 -31.52
N LEU A 16 -15.42 -14.73 -30.51
CA LEU A 16 -15.18 -14.00 -29.27
C LEU A 16 -14.05 -14.72 -28.52
N SER A 17 -12.85 -14.22 -28.67
CA SER A 17 -11.75 -14.58 -27.76
C SER A 17 -12.10 -14.02 -26.38
N ALA A 18 -12.63 -14.87 -25.50
CA ALA A 18 -12.70 -14.58 -24.09
C ALA A 18 -11.26 -14.44 -23.58
N TYR A 19 -10.81 -13.23 -23.34
CA TYR A 19 -9.60 -12.98 -22.56
C TYR A 19 -9.88 -13.49 -21.14
N SER A 20 -9.45 -14.71 -20.86
CA SER A 20 -9.33 -15.22 -19.50
C SER A 20 -8.24 -14.39 -18.82
N GLN A 21 -8.65 -13.42 -18.00
CA GLN A 21 -7.72 -12.80 -17.07
C GLN A 21 -7.29 -13.90 -16.10
N THR A 22 -6.06 -14.38 -16.24
CA THR A 22 -5.42 -15.22 -15.23
C THR A 22 -5.45 -14.41 -13.93
N PRO A 23 -5.90 -14.98 -12.79
CA PRO A 23 -5.83 -14.27 -11.52
C PRO A 23 -4.37 -13.83 -11.32
N GLN A 24 -4.13 -12.53 -11.21
CA GLN A 24 -2.81 -12.01 -10.98
C GLN A 24 -2.36 -12.50 -9.61
N GLN A 25 -1.35 -13.37 -9.59
CA GLN A 25 -0.83 -13.95 -8.36
C GLN A 25 -0.27 -12.82 -7.51
N THR A 26 -0.80 -12.64 -6.30
CA THR A 26 -0.31 -11.64 -5.35
C THR A 26 1.15 -11.95 -5.03
N GLU A 27 2.02 -10.95 -5.22
CA GLU A 27 3.44 -11.09 -4.87
C GLU A 27 3.58 -11.06 -3.35
N VAL A 28 4.37 -12.01 -2.82
CA VAL A 28 4.55 -12.20 -1.38
C VAL A 28 6.03 -12.16 -1.04
N ASP A 29 6.39 -11.37 -0.05
CA ASP A 29 7.72 -11.33 0.53
C ASP A 29 7.70 -11.87 1.96
N GLU A 30 8.64 -12.74 2.29
CA GLU A 30 8.73 -13.40 3.60
C GLU A 30 9.89 -12.82 4.40
N PHE A 31 9.60 -12.53 5.67
CA PHE A 31 10.54 -12.01 6.65
C PHE A 31 10.40 -12.77 7.97
N LYS A 32 11.29 -12.50 8.90
CA LYS A 32 11.23 -13.03 10.27
C LYS A 32 11.45 -11.91 11.27
N THR A 33 10.72 -11.97 12.37
CA THR A 33 10.93 -11.10 13.54
C THR A 33 12.19 -11.50 14.29
N GLU A 34 12.57 -10.73 15.32
CA GLU A 34 13.69 -11.09 16.19
C GLU A 34 13.49 -12.42 16.90
N SER A 35 12.26 -12.75 17.33
CA SER A 35 11.95 -14.06 17.94
C SER A 35 11.80 -15.20 16.92
N GLY A 36 11.92 -14.93 15.62
CA GLY A 36 11.82 -15.92 14.54
C GLY A 36 10.41 -16.18 14.03
N LYS A 37 9.39 -15.39 14.39
CA LYS A 37 8.04 -15.49 13.82
C LYS A 37 8.06 -15.08 12.36
N GLU A 38 7.28 -15.77 11.55
CA GLU A 38 7.10 -15.43 10.14
C GLU A 38 6.23 -14.18 9.97
N VAL A 39 6.65 -13.33 9.04
CA VAL A 39 5.91 -12.16 8.55
C VAL A 39 5.86 -12.26 7.04
N LYS A 40 4.65 -12.19 6.46
CA LYS A 40 4.47 -12.16 5.01
C LYS A 40 3.83 -10.86 4.59
N LEU A 41 4.45 -10.21 3.63
CA LEU A 41 3.99 -8.96 3.04
C LEU A 41 3.41 -9.24 1.65
N HIS A 42 2.15 -8.91 1.45
CA HIS A 42 1.45 -9.08 0.18
C HIS A 42 1.22 -7.71 -0.45
N ALA A 43 1.77 -7.50 -1.64
CA ALA A 43 1.44 -6.35 -2.47
C ALA A 43 0.05 -6.57 -3.08
N LEU A 44 -0.92 -5.71 -2.75
CA LEU A 44 -2.28 -5.85 -3.26
C LEU A 44 -2.53 -4.92 -4.45
N VAL A 45 -2.83 -3.67 -4.19
CA VAL A 45 -3.07 -2.65 -5.21
C VAL A 45 -2.67 -1.27 -4.67
N HIS A 46 -1.95 -0.50 -5.47
CA HIS A 46 -1.57 0.89 -5.18
C HIS A 46 -0.82 1.05 -3.84
N SER A 47 -1.53 1.47 -2.79
CA SER A 47 -1.00 1.59 -1.42
C SER A 47 -1.47 0.47 -0.49
N SER A 48 -2.32 -0.45 -0.99
CA SER A 48 -2.90 -1.52 -0.18
C SER A 48 -1.90 -2.65 0.05
N ILE A 49 -1.66 -2.95 1.32
CA ILE A 49 -0.74 -4.00 1.77
C ILE A 49 -1.48 -4.90 2.73
N ARG A 50 -1.33 -6.23 2.60
CA ARG A 50 -1.72 -7.21 3.62
C ARG A 50 -0.46 -7.74 4.28
N ILE A 51 -0.48 -7.82 5.61
CA ILE A 51 0.62 -8.35 6.41
C ILE A 51 0.08 -9.53 7.24
N GLU A 52 0.65 -10.70 7.02
CA GLU A 52 0.46 -11.85 7.91
C GLU A 52 1.56 -11.82 8.98
N TYR A 53 1.19 -11.82 10.25
CA TYR A 53 2.12 -11.87 11.37
C TYR A 53 1.68 -12.99 12.34
N GLY A 54 2.29 -14.15 12.20
CA GLY A 54 1.84 -15.36 12.88
C GLY A 54 0.40 -15.72 12.49
N ASN A 55 -0.53 -15.62 13.44
CA ASN A 55 -1.96 -15.86 13.20
C ASN A 55 -2.77 -14.56 13.05
N LEU A 56 -2.11 -13.42 12.96
CA LEU A 56 -2.75 -12.11 12.87
C LEU A 56 -2.72 -11.57 11.45
N GLU A 57 -3.81 -10.93 11.07
CA GLU A 57 -4.01 -10.32 9.77
C GLU A 57 -4.09 -8.80 9.91
N LEU A 58 -3.14 -8.11 9.29
CA LEU A 58 -3.08 -6.66 9.26
C LEU A 58 -3.29 -6.18 7.82
N TYR A 59 -4.08 -5.14 7.65
CA TYR A 59 -4.31 -4.49 6.36
C TYR A 59 -4.00 -3.01 6.45
N ILE A 60 -3.30 -2.51 5.43
CA ILE A 60 -2.94 -1.10 5.29
C ILE A 60 -3.69 -0.56 4.09
N ASP A 61 -4.37 0.57 4.25
CA ASP A 61 -5.07 1.30 3.19
C ASP A 61 -5.86 0.38 2.25
N PRO A 62 -6.78 -0.47 2.75
CA PRO A 62 -7.47 -1.43 1.91
C PRO A 62 -8.48 -0.74 1.01
N VAL A 63 -8.30 -0.88 -0.32
CA VAL A 63 -9.24 -0.42 -1.35
C VAL A 63 -9.60 -1.57 -2.29
N ARG A 64 -10.88 -1.63 -2.70
CA ARG A 64 -11.39 -2.71 -3.56
C ARG A 64 -11.05 -2.52 -5.03
N GLN A 65 -10.85 -1.29 -5.46
CA GLN A 65 -10.61 -0.99 -6.87
C GLN A 65 -9.74 0.24 -7.04
N LEU A 66 -8.75 0.13 -7.92
CA LEU A 66 -8.03 1.27 -8.47
C LEU A 66 -7.70 1.00 -9.94
N GLY A 67 -8.06 1.95 -10.81
CA GLY A 67 -7.91 1.75 -12.25
C GLY A 67 -8.64 0.49 -12.71
N ASN A 68 -7.91 -0.42 -13.35
CA ASN A 68 -8.43 -1.69 -13.85
C ASN A 68 -8.25 -2.87 -12.86
N ARG A 69 -7.65 -2.63 -11.70
CA ARG A 69 -7.43 -3.68 -10.69
C ARG A 69 -8.55 -3.69 -9.67
N THR A 70 -8.99 -4.89 -9.36
CA THR A 70 -10.04 -5.13 -8.35
C THR A 70 -9.56 -6.18 -7.37
N ILE A 71 -9.76 -5.92 -6.07
CA ILE A 71 -9.46 -6.83 -4.98
C ILE A 71 -10.76 -7.30 -4.36
N ASP A 72 -10.92 -8.62 -4.26
CA ASP A 72 -12.04 -9.25 -3.55
C ASP A 72 -11.64 -9.61 -2.12
N TYR A 73 -11.87 -8.69 -1.20
CA TYR A 73 -11.59 -8.91 0.23
C TYR A 73 -12.51 -9.95 0.88
N THR A 74 -13.63 -10.32 0.25
CA THR A 74 -14.52 -11.35 0.81
C THR A 74 -13.89 -12.74 0.76
N SER A 75 -12.92 -12.95 -0.13
CA SER A 75 -12.15 -14.18 -0.28
C SER A 75 -10.90 -14.25 0.61
N MET A 76 -10.58 -13.14 1.30
CA MET A 76 -9.39 -13.03 2.14
C MET A 76 -9.70 -13.22 3.63
N PRO A 77 -8.72 -13.57 4.47
CA PRO A 77 -8.88 -13.59 5.90
C PRO A 77 -9.34 -12.25 6.45
N GLN A 78 -10.25 -12.25 7.42
CA GLN A 78 -10.69 -11.03 8.07
C GLN A 78 -9.59 -10.46 8.97
N ALA A 79 -9.53 -9.14 9.05
CA ALA A 79 -8.48 -8.39 9.73
C ALA A 79 -8.56 -8.48 11.26
N ASP A 80 -7.41 -8.58 11.91
CA ASP A 80 -7.25 -8.25 13.31
C ASP A 80 -6.97 -6.75 13.48
N PHE A 81 -6.22 -6.16 12.53
CA PHE A 81 -5.90 -4.74 12.51
C PHE A 81 -6.07 -4.17 11.11
N ILE A 82 -6.68 -2.99 11.03
CA ILE A 82 -6.77 -2.20 9.80
C ILE A 82 -6.18 -0.83 10.09
N PHE A 83 -5.19 -0.45 9.31
CA PHE A 83 -4.54 0.87 9.37
C PHE A 83 -4.94 1.66 8.13
N VAL A 84 -5.35 2.92 8.33
CA VAL A 84 -5.62 3.84 7.23
C VAL A 84 -4.85 5.13 7.46
N THR A 85 -4.05 5.50 6.46
CA THR A 85 -3.17 6.66 6.52
C THR A 85 -3.94 7.96 6.41
N HIS A 86 -4.89 8.05 5.46
CA HIS A 86 -5.71 9.23 5.22
C HIS A 86 -6.98 8.90 4.42
N GLU A 87 -7.82 9.92 4.18
CA GLU A 87 -9.20 9.76 3.69
C GLU A 87 -9.37 9.74 2.16
N HIS A 88 -8.31 9.85 1.36
CA HIS A 88 -8.47 9.79 -0.09
C HIS A 88 -8.96 8.42 -0.55
N GLY A 89 -9.72 8.40 -1.65
CA GLY A 89 -10.44 7.21 -2.08
C GLY A 89 -9.56 6.05 -2.57
N ASP A 90 -8.29 6.31 -2.79
CA ASP A 90 -7.24 5.34 -3.12
C ASP A 90 -6.50 4.78 -1.89
N HIS A 91 -6.91 5.21 -0.66
CA HIS A 91 -6.42 4.72 0.64
C HIS A 91 -7.55 4.31 1.57
N TYR A 92 -8.73 4.91 1.44
CA TYR A 92 -9.88 4.68 2.30
C TYR A 92 -11.08 4.19 1.48
N ASP A 93 -11.42 2.92 1.61
CA ASP A 93 -12.63 2.31 1.06
C ASP A 93 -13.48 1.71 2.18
N LYS A 94 -14.59 2.37 2.50
CA LYS A 94 -15.49 1.97 3.58
C LYS A 94 -16.03 0.55 3.43
N ASP A 95 -16.26 0.10 2.20
CA ASP A 95 -16.78 -1.25 1.94
C ASP A 95 -15.67 -2.30 2.03
N ALA A 96 -14.42 -1.98 1.62
CA ALA A 96 -13.27 -2.85 1.86
C ALA A 96 -13.07 -3.06 3.37
N ILE A 97 -13.06 -1.98 4.14
CA ILE A 97 -12.95 -2.02 5.61
C ILE A 97 -14.08 -2.88 6.20
N LYS A 98 -15.33 -2.70 5.72
CA LYS A 98 -16.47 -3.50 6.17
C LYS A 98 -16.32 -5.00 5.87
N GLN A 99 -15.82 -5.36 4.68
CA GLN A 99 -15.59 -6.75 4.29
C GLN A 99 -14.53 -7.43 5.16
N LEU A 100 -13.48 -6.67 5.53
CA LEU A 100 -12.38 -7.16 6.35
C LEU A 100 -12.71 -7.21 7.85
N THR A 101 -13.70 -6.46 8.31
CA THR A 101 -14.00 -6.32 9.75
C THR A 101 -14.68 -7.58 10.30
N LYS A 102 -14.15 -8.11 11.39
CA LYS A 102 -14.74 -9.13 12.28
C LYS A 102 -14.94 -8.57 13.70
N VAL A 103 -15.58 -9.34 14.58
CA VAL A 103 -15.61 -8.99 16.01
C VAL A 103 -14.18 -8.97 16.55
N GLY A 104 -13.79 -7.84 17.13
CA GLY A 104 -12.44 -7.63 17.68
C GLY A 104 -11.46 -6.96 16.73
N THR A 105 -11.81 -6.72 15.47
CA THR A 105 -10.96 -5.93 14.56
C THR A 105 -10.72 -4.53 15.14
N ARG A 106 -9.45 -4.13 15.25
CA ARG A 106 -9.04 -2.78 15.63
C ARG A 106 -8.80 -1.95 14.37
N PHE A 107 -9.48 -0.81 14.25
CA PHE A 107 -9.31 0.16 13.17
C PHE A 107 -8.47 1.33 13.69
N ILE A 108 -7.29 1.54 13.14
CA ILE A 108 -6.30 2.54 13.53
C ILE A 108 -6.17 3.56 12.41
N THR A 109 -6.32 4.85 12.72
CA THR A 109 -6.32 5.87 11.67
C THR A 109 -6.16 7.29 12.21
N ASN A 110 -6.17 8.30 11.31
CA ASN A 110 -6.25 9.70 11.66
C ASN A 110 -7.68 10.10 12.10
N ARG A 111 -7.84 11.30 12.65
CA ARG A 111 -9.13 11.84 13.11
C ARG A 111 -10.19 11.81 12.00
N ARG A 112 -9.83 12.21 10.80
CA ARG A 112 -10.78 12.38 9.69
C ARG A 112 -11.37 11.05 9.21
N CYS A 113 -10.55 10.04 9.05
CA CYS A 113 -11.03 8.69 8.70
C CYS A 113 -11.88 8.07 9.83
N ALA A 114 -11.52 8.28 11.10
CA ALA A 114 -12.33 7.81 12.22
C ALA A 114 -13.72 8.46 12.24
N ASP A 115 -13.80 9.77 11.98
CA ASP A 115 -15.08 10.48 11.89
C ASP A 115 -15.93 9.99 10.71
N MET A 116 -15.32 9.71 9.55
CA MET A 116 -15.99 9.13 8.38
C MET A 116 -16.47 7.70 8.61
N GLN A 117 -15.68 6.90 9.33
CA GLN A 117 -16.00 5.51 9.65
C GLN A 117 -17.02 5.40 10.79
N GLY A 118 -17.03 6.35 11.72
CA GLY A 118 -17.86 6.38 12.91
C GLY A 118 -17.24 5.67 14.11
N PHE A 119 -16.04 5.10 13.97
CA PHE A 119 -15.24 4.48 15.04
C PHE A 119 -13.77 4.42 14.63
N GLY A 120 -12.89 4.08 15.57
CA GLY A 120 -11.47 3.87 15.34
C GLY A 120 -10.61 4.39 16.48
N LEU A 121 -9.42 3.81 16.62
CA LEU A 121 -8.34 4.35 17.43
C LEU A 121 -7.68 5.47 16.64
N VAL A 122 -7.84 6.70 17.10
CA VAL A 122 -7.26 7.86 16.46
C VAL A 122 -5.85 8.08 16.97
N LEU A 123 -4.88 8.07 16.05
CA LEU A 123 -3.51 8.48 16.31
C LEU A 123 -3.23 9.80 15.58
N LYS A 124 -2.50 10.69 16.25
CA LYS A 124 -1.93 11.91 15.68
C LYS A 124 -0.44 11.69 15.43
N ASN A 125 0.16 12.49 14.57
CA ASN A 125 1.61 12.46 14.37
C ASN A 125 2.35 12.55 15.71
N GLY A 126 3.23 11.58 15.98
CA GLY A 126 4.00 11.42 17.21
C GLY A 126 3.36 10.51 18.26
N ASP A 127 2.09 10.13 18.10
CA ASP A 127 1.44 9.19 19.02
C ASP A 127 2.01 7.77 18.84
N LYS A 128 2.17 7.07 19.97
CA LYS A 128 2.65 5.68 20.03
C LYS A 128 1.65 4.84 20.80
N GLU A 129 1.37 3.63 20.32
CA GLU A 129 0.43 2.72 20.96
C GLU A 129 0.97 1.30 20.95
N ASP A 130 0.83 0.60 22.07
CA ASP A 130 1.01 -0.85 22.15
C ASP A 130 -0.32 -1.53 21.88
N LEU A 131 -0.40 -2.19 20.73
CA LEU A 131 -1.60 -2.90 20.28
C LEU A 131 -1.73 -4.28 20.91
N ASN A 132 -0.80 -4.68 21.75
CA ASN A 132 -0.61 -6.02 22.28
C ASN A 132 -0.13 -7.03 21.21
N SER A 133 -0.06 -8.30 21.57
CA SER A 133 0.34 -9.39 20.66
C SER A 133 1.74 -9.21 20.01
N GLY A 134 2.58 -8.34 20.56
CA GLY A 134 3.91 -8.01 20.02
C GLY A 134 3.86 -6.99 18.89
N ILE A 135 2.78 -6.22 18.79
CA ILE A 135 2.61 -5.16 17.79
C ILE A 135 2.62 -3.80 18.49
N LYS A 136 3.53 -2.93 18.09
CA LYS A 136 3.53 -1.51 18.46
C LYS A 136 3.38 -0.67 17.20
N VAL A 137 2.73 0.48 17.32
CA VAL A 137 2.58 1.44 16.23
C VAL A 137 2.99 2.82 16.68
N GLU A 138 3.68 3.53 15.80
CA GLU A 138 3.94 4.96 15.90
C GLU A 138 3.34 5.64 14.68
N ALA A 139 2.49 6.67 14.88
CA ALA A 139 2.01 7.51 13.81
C ALA A 139 3.03 8.63 13.56
N VAL A 140 3.52 8.72 12.32
CA VAL A 140 4.49 9.73 11.91
C VAL A 140 3.87 10.69 10.90
N PRO A 141 4.43 11.90 10.71
CA PRO A 141 3.90 12.85 9.73
C PRO A 141 3.95 12.30 8.29
N ALA A 142 2.91 12.62 7.52
CA ALA A 142 2.85 12.42 6.08
C ALA A 142 2.23 13.67 5.46
N TYR A 143 2.98 14.40 4.60
CA TYR A 143 2.49 15.63 3.99
C TYR A 143 3.33 16.08 2.80
N ASN A 144 2.79 17.03 2.00
CA ASN A 144 3.49 17.67 0.90
C ASN A 144 4.12 19.00 1.33
N THR A 145 5.34 19.25 0.85
CA THR A 145 6.12 20.46 1.11
C THR A 145 6.25 21.37 -0.11
N SER A 146 6.11 20.84 -1.31
CA SER A 146 6.28 21.57 -2.56
C SER A 146 5.18 22.61 -2.76
N GLU A 147 5.58 23.79 -3.27
CA GLU A 147 4.64 24.87 -3.61
C GLU A 147 3.57 24.36 -4.60
N GLY A 148 2.31 24.70 -4.34
CA GLY A 148 1.16 24.27 -5.15
C GLY A 148 0.75 22.82 -4.96
N ARG A 149 1.34 22.08 -3.97
CA ARG A 149 0.99 20.68 -3.68
C ARG A 149 0.56 20.43 -2.25
N THR A 150 0.80 21.36 -1.33
CA THR A 150 0.47 21.23 0.10
C THR A 150 -1.03 21.02 0.37
N GLN A 151 -1.90 21.38 -0.59
CA GLN A 151 -3.34 21.12 -0.47
C GLN A 151 -3.72 19.65 -0.62
N PHE A 152 -2.90 18.82 -1.28
CA PHE A 152 -3.18 17.40 -1.42
C PHE A 152 -3.06 16.71 -0.04
N HIS A 153 -1.93 16.91 0.63
CA HIS A 153 -1.65 16.34 1.94
C HIS A 153 -1.10 17.44 2.86
N PRO A 154 -2.00 18.17 3.56
CA PRO A 154 -1.59 19.24 4.48
C PRO A 154 -0.86 18.70 5.69
N GLN A 155 0.15 19.41 6.16
CA GLN A 155 0.90 19.05 7.36
C GLN A 155 0.00 18.89 8.60
N GLY A 156 0.20 17.81 9.35
CA GLY A 156 -0.50 17.53 10.62
C GLY A 156 -1.88 16.88 10.45
N ARG A 157 -2.30 16.55 9.22
CA ARG A 157 -3.58 15.88 8.94
C ARG A 157 -3.42 14.36 8.80
N ASP A 158 -2.48 13.92 7.98
CA ASP A 158 -2.32 12.56 7.55
C ASP A 158 -1.20 11.84 8.31
N ASN A 159 -1.29 10.53 8.38
CA ASN A 159 -0.32 9.69 9.07
C ASN A 159 0.44 8.80 8.08
N GLY A 160 1.76 8.68 8.26
CA GLY A 160 2.46 7.44 8.03
C GLY A 160 2.46 6.59 9.30
N TYR A 161 2.90 5.34 9.22
CA TYR A 161 3.00 4.44 10.36
C TYR A 161 4.35 3.74 10.40
N ILE A 162 4.92 3.62 11.60
CA ILE A 162 5.98 2.67 11.88
C ILE A 162 5.35 1.55 12.72
N LEU A 163 5.31 0.35 12.15
CA LEU A 163 4.89 -0.86 12.83
C LEU A 163 6.13 -1.59 13.33
N ASP A 164 6.17 -1.89 14.63
CA ASP A 164 7.14 -2.80 15.23
C ASP A 164 6.44 -4.13 15.51
N LEU A 165 6.81 -5.14 14.74
CA LEU A 165 6.31 -6.50 14.85
C LEU A 165 7.39 -7.36 15.52
N ASP A 166 7.45 -7.35 16.85
CA ASP A 166 8.42 -8.13 17.63
C ASP A 166 9.87 -7.89 17.12
N GLY A 167 10.25 -6.61 17.02
CA GLY A 167 11.56 -6.15 16.58
C GLY A 167 11.74 -5.96 15.07
N LEU A 168 10.86 -6.49 14.22
CA LEU A 168 10.82 -6.17 12.79
C LEU A 168 10.10 -4.83 12.57
N ARG A 169 10.85 -3.80 12.17
CA ARG A 169 10.32 -2.43 12.03
C ARG A 169 9.98 -2.11 10.58
N ILE A 170 8.70 -1.81 10.34
CA ILE A 170 8.14 -1.53 9.01
C ILE A 170 7.64 -0.10 8.97
N TYR A 171 8.22 0.74 8.12
CA TYR A 171 7.75 2.09 7.86
C TYR A 171 6.86 2.12 6.61
N ILE A 172 5.65 2.61 6.78
CA ILE A 172 4.66 2.84 5.73
C ILE A 172 4.43 4.35 5.67
N ALA A 173 4.95 4.99 4.61
CA ALA A 173 5.03 6.44 4.57
C ALA A 173 3.66 7.13 4.43
N GLY A 174 2.65 6.46 3.84
CA GLY A 174 1.44 7.13 3.38
C GLY A 174 1.76 8.07 2.23
N ASP A 175 0.88 9.02 1.93
CA ASP A 175 1.11 10.03 0.91
C ASP A 175 1.90 11.20 1.48
N THR A 176 3.14 11.31 1.05
CA THR A 176 4.09 12.31 1.55
C THR A 176 5.14 12.67 0.49
N GLU A 177 5.75 13.82 0.61
CA GLU A 177 7.05 14.14 0.01
C GLU A 177 8.19 13.80 0.99
N ASP A 178 9.44 14.09 0.61
CA ASP A 178 10.66 13.89 1.42
C ASP A 178 10.76 14.93 2.55
N ILE A 179 9.93 14.79 3.55
CA ILE A 179 9.79 15.72 4.66
C ILE A 179 10.98 15.68 5.64
N PRO A 180 11.30 16.79 6.35
CA PRO A 180 12.42 16.86 7.28
C PRO A 180 12.37 15.81 8.39
N GLU A 181 11.18 15.48 8.89
CA GLU A 181 10.96 14.52 9.98
C GLU A 181 11.38 13.09 9.62
N MET A 182 11.62 12.78 8.34
CA MET A 182 12.21 11.50 7.94
C MET A 182 13.62 11.30 8.50
N ALA A 183 14.32 12.37 8.87
CA ALA A 183 15.62 12.30 9.55
C ALA A 183 15.54 11.71 10.96
N ASP A 184 14.37 11.71 11.58
CA ASP A 184 14.12 11.13 12.90
C ASP A 184 13.64 9.67 12.84
N ILE A 185 13.43 9.13 11.64
CA ILE A 185 13.02 7.75 11.40
C ILE A 185 14.27 6.87 11.29
N HIS A 186 14.49 6.01 12.30
CA HIS A 186 15.68 5.17 12.38
C HIS A 186 15.35 3.69 12.56
N ASP A 187 16.35 2.84 12.33
CA ASP A 187 16.31 1.38 12.57
C ASP A 187 15.15 0.71 11.82
N ILE A 188 14.96 1.09 10.57
CA ILE A 188 13.89 0.55 9.71
C ILE A 188 14.41 -0.66 8.93
N ASP A 189 13.74 -1.80 9.12
CA ASP A 189 14.02 -3.02 8.34
C ASP A 189 13.40 -2.92 6.95
N ILE A 190 12.14 -2.45 6.88
CA ILE A 190 11.36 -2.40 5.64
C ILE A 190 10.70 -1.03 5.53
N ALA A 191 10.83 -0.37 4.39
CA ALA A 191 10.13 0.87 4.10
C ALA A 191 9.26 0.76 2.84
N PHE A 192 8.06 1.30 2.92
CA PHE A 192 7.18 1.55 1.78
C PHE A 192 7.16 3.06 1.51
N LEU A 193 7.72 3.49 0.37
CA LEU A 193 7.82 4.90 0.00
C LEU A 193 7.05 5.17 -1.30
N PRO A 194 6.16 6.19 -1.33
CA PRO A 194 5.37 6.52 -2.52
C PRO A 194 6.17 7.34 -3.54
N CYS A 195 5.81 7.23 -4.81
CA CYS A 195 6.49 7.95 -5.89
C CYS A 195 5.55 8.27 -7.05
N ASN A 196 4.52 9.08 -6.81
CA ASN A 196 3.50 9.43 -7.83
C ASN A 196 3.24 10.95 -7.87
N GLN A 197 3.80 11.61 -8.86
CA GLN A 197 3.58 13.03 -9.04
C GLN A 197 2.18 13.33 -9.63
N PRO A 198 1.51 14.41 -9.21
CA PRO A 198 1.97 15.48 -8.32
C PRO A 198 1.66 15.25 -6.83
N TYR A 199 1.19 14.08 -6.45
CA TYR A 199 0.60 13.79 -5.13
C TYR A 199 1.64 13.45 -4.07
N THR A 200 2.69 12.74 -4.45
CA THR A 200 3.74 12.25 -3.54
C THR A 200 5.14 12.60 -4.05
N MET A 201 6.16 11.86 -3.71
CA MET A 201 7.55 12.12 -4.09
C MET A 201 7.78 12.05 -5.60
N THR A 202 8.75 12.83 -6.09
CA THR A 202 9.47 12.50 -7.31
C THR A 202 10.40 11.31 -7.07
N LEU A 203 10.94 10.71 -8.13
CA LEU A 203 11.94 9.64 -8.00
C LEU A 203 13.18 10.12 -7.23
N ASP A 204 13.66 11.35 -7.48
CA ASP A 204 14.80 11.92 -6.77
C ASP A 204 14.51 12.15 -5.28
N GLN A 205 13.30 12.61 -4.94
CA GLN A 205 12.87 12.75 -3.55
C GLN A 205 12.80 11.39 -2.85
N LEU A 206 12.29 10.34 -3.52
CA LEU A 206 12.26 8.99 -2.96
C LEU A 206 13.68 8.47 -2.70
N ILE A 207 14.61 8.64 -3.66
CA ILE A 207 16.03 8.25 -3.48
C ILE A 207 16.64 8.98 -2.29
N LYS A 208 16.38 10.28 -2.16
CA LYS A 208 16.87 11.10 -1.04
C LYS A 208 16.27 10.61 0.29
N ALA A 209 14.96 10.37 0.34
CA ALA A 209 14.27 9.84 1.52
C ALA A 209 14.85 8.47 1.93
N ALA A 210 15.03 7.57 0.98
CA ALA A 210 15.63 6.25 1.22
C ALA A 210 17.05 6.36 1.81
N ARG A 211 17.87 7.30 1.34
CA ARG A 211 19.22 7.56 1.87
C ARG A 211 19.22 8.15 3.28
N VAL A 212 18.17 8.90 3.63
CA VAL A 212 18.01 9.47 4.99
C VAL A 212 17.55 8.39 5.96
N ILE A 213 16.51 7.62 5.61
CA ILE A 213 15.90 6.58 6.44
C ILE A 213 16.80 5.34 6.55
N LYS A 214 17.48 4.97 5.45
CA LYS A 214 18.36 3.79 5.30
C LYS A 214 17.68 2.48 5.69
N PRO A 215 16.52 2.15 5.09
CA PRO A 215 15.88 0.86 5.36
C PRO A 215 16.75 -0.28 4.79
N LYS A 216 16.65 -1.49 5.37
CA LYS A 216 17.32 -2.67 4.80
C LYS A 216 16.66 -3.10 3.48
N VAL A 217 15.32 -3.02 3.43
CA VAL A 217 14.50 -3.32 2.25
C VAL A 217 13.59 -2.14 1.93
N LEU A 218 13.52 -1.76 0.66
CA LEU A 218 12.64 -0.69 0.16
C LEU A 218 11.67 -1.25 -0.87
N PHE A 219 10.38 -1.03 -0.61
CA PHE A 219 9.31 -1.23 -1.58
C PHE A 219 8.84 0.14 -2.08
N PRO A 220 9.14 0.53 -3.34
CA PRO A 220 8.40 1.62 -3.96
C PRO A 220 6.96 1.17 -4.15
N TYR A 221 6.01 1.98 -3.70
CA TYR A 221 4.57 1.72 -3.84
C TYR A 221 3.85 3.01 -4.22
N HIS A 222 2.55 2.99 -4.53
CA HIS A 222 1.83 4.18 -4.95
C HIS A 222 2.61 4.96 -6.03
N TYR A 223 3.15 4.25 -7.03
CA TYR A 223 4.00 4.89 -8.04
C TYR A 223 3.26 5.22 -9.35
N GLY A 224 2.03 4.73 -9.54
CA GLY A 224 1.20 5.01 -10.73
C GLY A 224 1.95 4.70 -12.02
N GLN A 225 2.13 5.72 -12.84
CA GLN A 225 2.86 5.62 -14.12
C GLN A 225 4.36 5.98 -13.99
N THR A 226 4.86 6.22 -12.78
CA THR A 226 6.29 6.54 -12.56
C THR A 226 7.15 5.33 -12.86
N ASP A 227 8.16 5.49 -13.71
CA ASP A 227 9.14 4.43 -13.96
C ASP A 227 10.10 4.26 -12.77
N VAL A 228 9.83 3.28 -11.93
CA VAL A 228 10.63 2.94 -10.74
C VAL A 228 11.74 1.93 -11.03
N THR A 229 11.90 1.46 -12.27
CA THR A 229 12.85 0.39 -12.65
C THR A 229 14.31 0.75 -12.43
N THR A 230 14.63 2.04 -12.34
CA THR A 230 16.00 2.53 -12.09
C THR A 230 16.38 2.55 -10.60
N LEU A 231 15.42 2.43 -9.68
CA LEU A 231 15.66 2.52 -8.23
C LEU A 231 16.66 1.47 -7.71
N PRO A 232 16.60 0.17 -8.11
CA PRO A 232 17.56 -0.83 -7.63
C PRO A 232 19.01 -0.44 -7.95
N ALA A 233 19.26 0.10 -9.16
CA ALA A 233 20.59 0.55 -9.54
C ALA A 233 21.01 1.83 -8.80
N SER A 234 20.08 2.76 -8.59
CA SER A 234 20.34 4.05 -7.94
C SER A 234 20.68 3.94 -6.46
N LEU A 235 20.19 2.89 -5.77
CA LEU A 235 20.36 2.67 -4.33
C LEU A 235 21.27 1.48 -4.00
N LYS A 236 21.88 0.85 -5.01
CA LYS A 236 22.74 -0.31 -4.82
C LYS A 236 23.92 -0.05 -3.88
N ASP A 237 24.60 1.07 -4.07
CA ASP A 237 25.78 1.44 -3.28
C ASP A 237 25.42 1.91 -1.85
N ASP A 238 24.15 2.22 -1.61
CA ASP A 238 23.61 2.57 -0.29
C ASP A 238 23.30 1.32 0.56
N GLY A 239 23.42 0.12 0.01
CA GLY A 239 23.17 -1.15 0.69
C GLY A 239 21.69 -1.45 0.92
N ILE A 240 20.80 -0.79 0.17
CA ILE A 240 19.34 -0.94 0.27
C ILE A 240 18.86 -1.97 -0.75
N ASP A 241 18.17 -3.02 -0.29
CA ASP A 241 17.53 -4.02 -1.16
C ASP A 241 16.20 -3.46 -1.68
N VAL A 242 16.16 -3.00 -2.93
CA VAL A 242 14.94 -2.43 -3.55
C VAL A 242 14.15 -3.52 -4.23
N ARG A 243 12.90 -3.72 -3.80
CA ARG A 243 11.98 -4.72 -4.33
C ARG A 243 10.77 -4.06 -4.97
N ILE A 244 10.74 -4.02 -6.29
CA ILE A 244 9.59 -3.51 -7.05
C ILE A 244 8.52 -4.61 -7.10
N ARG A 245 7.26 -4.25 -6.79
CA ARG A 245 6.10 -5.14 -6.85
C ARG A 245 5.01 -4.50 -7.71
N HIS A 246 4.14 -5.32 -8.28
CA HIS A 246 3.07 -4.86 -9.17
C HIS A 246 1.86 -4.38 -8.37
N TYR A 247 1.92 -3.14 -7.91
CA TYR A 247 0.81 -2.46 -7.24
C TYR A 247 -0.20 -1.85 -8.23
N GLU A 248 0.25 -1.47 -9.45
CA GLU A 248 -0.50 -0.71 -10.46
C GLU A 248 -1.10 -1.60 -11.56
#